data_bccc477c69bdd27aabaaba9f0b41cea2
#
_entry.id   bccc477c69bdd27aabaaba9f0b41cea2
#
_cell.length_a   1.000
_cell.length_b   1.000
_cell.length_c   1.000
_cell.angle_alpha   90.00
_cell.angle_beta   90.00
_cell.angle_gamma   90.00
#
_symmetry.space_group_name_H-M   'P 1'
#
loop_
_entity.id
_entity.type
_entity.pdbx_description
1 polymer ?
#
loop_
_entity_poly.entity_id
_entity_poly.type
_entity_poly.pdbx_seq_one_letter_code
_entity_poly.pdbx_strand_id
1 'polypeptide(L)'
;MSRYVPARHYVSFGIVALALAGFSGWLGLSWSPAFCPALLFFLTAAMLLALAFRPAIKVFDAHLEIGKKIIAWQDVRRVDRTGWISPLVVKLSLYDDDTVVLVYPGEVDCCKHLLRTLRQMSTNALIDGIPYRQYWGELLGAGEAKQLSAPRYRVLRPEDEEEVERLYFLLKTVGHIDPRNSGDER
;
A
#
# COMPACT_ATOMS: atom_id res chain seq x y z
N MET A 1 5.30 7.51 -21.63
CA MET A 1 4.12 8.29 -21.20
C MET A 1 2.98 7.33 -20.88
N SER A 2 2.53 7.25 -19.64
CA SER A 2 1.42 6.37 -19.20
C SER A 2 0.28 7.22 -18.64
N ARG A 3 -0.95 6.94 -19.09
CA ARG A 3 -2.16 7.63 -18.63
C ARG A 3 -3.06 6.69 -17.85
N TYR A 4 -3.41 7.07 -16.64
CA TYR A 4 -4.29 6.32 -15.74
C TYR A 4 -5.60 7.07 -15.57
N VAL A 5 -6.69 6.46 -16.04
CA VAL A 5 -8.04 7.03 -15.99
C VAL A 5 -8.83 6.30 -14.91
N PRO A 6 -9.68 7.00 -14.12
CA PRO A 6 -10.58 6.37 -13.17
C PRO A 6 -11.44 5.26 -13.83
N ALA A 7 -11.69 4.19 -13.10
CA ALA A 7 -12.48 3.08 -13.59
C ALA A 7 -13.95 3.49 -13.79
N ARG A 8 -14.53 3.18 -14.94
CA ARG A 8 -15.92 3.53 -15.30
C ARG A 8 -16.97 2.88 -14.39
N HIS A 9 -16.62 1.79 -13.71
CA HIS A 9 -17.53 1.10 -12.78
C HIS A 9 -18.02 2.01 -11.65
N TYR A 10 -17.17 2.94 -11.16
CA TYR A 10 -17.57 3.88 -10.12
C TYR A 10 -18.73 4.79 -10.55
N VAL A 11 -18.76 5.19 -11.83
CA VAL A 11 -19.89 5.96 -12.40
C VAL A 11 -21.14 5.11 -12.41
N SER A 12 -21.06 3.87 -12.94
CA SER A 12 -22.21 2.98 -13.05
C SER A 12 -22.81 2.66 -11.67
N PHE A 13 -21.98 2.28 -10.72
CA PHE A 13 -22.43 2.02 -9.35
C PHE A 13 -22.98 3.28 -8.66
N GLY A 14 -22.39 4.45 -8.90
CA GLY A 14 -22.87 5.72 -8.40
C GLY A 14 -24.27 6.05 -8.92
N ILE A 15 -24.56 5.81 -10.21
CA ILE A 15 -25.88 6.02 -10.81
C ILE A 15 -26.91 5.05 -10.23
N VAL A 16 -26.55 3.77 -10.09
CA VAL A 16 -27.44 2.76 -9.47
C VAL A 16 -27.77 3.13 -8.02
N ALA A 17 -26.77 3.53 -7.24
CA ALA A 17 -26.98 3.97 -5.85
C ALA A 17 -27.88 5.22 -5.78
N LEU A 18 -27.74 6.15 -6.74
CA LEU A 18 -28.59 7.34 -6.82
C LEU A 18 -30.05 6.97 -7.15
N ALA A 19 -30.26 6.03 -8.07
CA ALA A 19 -31.58 5.53 -8.40
C ALA A 19 -32.26 4.85 -7.19
N LEU A 20 -31.51 4.04 -6.44
CA LEU A 20 -31.97 3.41 -5.20
C LEU A 20 -32.29 4.44 -4.11
N ALA A 21 -31.48 5.50 -4.00
CA ALA A 21 -31.77 6.61 -3.09
C ALA A 21 -33.07 7.31 -3.43
N GLY A 22 -33.30 7.60 -4.72
CA GLY A 22 -34.55 8.20 -5.19
C GLY A 22 -35.77 7.32 -4.94
N PHE A 23 -35.65 6.01 -5.23
CA PHE A 23 -36.72 5.04 -4.97
C PHE A 23 -37.03 4.92 -3.49
N SER A 24 -36.02 4.79 -2.63
CA SER A 24 -36.20 4.73 -1.17
C SER A 24 -36.77 6.04 -0.62
N GLY A 25 -36.35 7.19 -1.16
CA GLY A 25 -36.89 8.49 -0.79
C GLY A 25 -38.40 8.62 -1.16
N TRP A 26 -38.78 8.12 -2.33
CA TRP A 26 -40.18 8.10 -2.74
C TRP A 26 -41.03 7.20 -1.83
N LEU A 27 -40.54 6.01 -1.48
CA LEU A 27 -41.19 5.14 -0.48
C LEU A 27 -41.29 5.81 0.89
N GLY A 28 -40.32 6.63 1.26
CA GLY A 28 -40.25 7.38 2.50
C GLY A 28 -41.42 8.34 2.70
N LEU A 29 -42.05 8.81 1.60
CA LEU A 29 -43.27 9.64 1.66
C LEU A 29 -44.46 8.90 2.23
N SER A 30 -44.53 7.57 2.03
CA SER A 30 -45.61 6.72 2.55
C SER A 30 -45.19 6.02 3.85
N TRP A 31 -43.90 5.75 4.02
CA TRP A 31 -43.35 5.02 5.16
C TRP A 31 -42.04 5.66 5.65
N SER A 32 -42.16 6.45 6.70
CA SER A 32 -41.10 7.27 7.27
C SER A 32 -39.75 6.54 7.49
N PRO A 33 -39.66 5.26 7.95
CA PRO A 33 -38.38 4.58 8.10
C PRO A 33 -37.55 4.40 6.82
N ALA A 34 -38.18 4.48 5.61
CA ALA A 34 -37.49 4.36 4.34
C ALA A 34 -36.54 5.55 4.01
N PHE A 35 -36.63 6.64 4.77
CA PHE A 35 -35.65 7.74 4.65
C PHE A 35 -34.24 7.35 5.12
N CYS A 36 -34.10 6.41 6.07
CA CYS A 36 -32.80 5.95 6.53
C CYS A 36 -31.99 5.30 5.40
N PRO A 37 -32.51 4.28 4.68
CA PRO A 37 -31.78 3.72 3.54
C PRO A 37 -31.61 4.72 2.40
N ALA A 38 -32.57 5.64 2.17
CA ALA A 38 -32.43 6.69 1.16
C ALA A 38 -31.20 7.57 1.42
N LEU A 39 -30.99 7.99 2.67
CA LEU A 39 -29.82 8.77 3.06
C LEU A 39 -28.52 8.00 2.85
N LEU A 40 -28.48 6.72 3.25
CA LEU A 40 -27.31 5.87 3.07
C LEU A 40 -26.94 5.68 1.59
N PHE A 41 -27.93 5.39 0.74
CA PHE A 41 -27.68 5.28 -0.70
C PHE A 41 -27.24 6.59 -1.32
N PHE A 42 -27.80 7.72 -0.87
CA PHE A 42 -27.39 9.04 -1.35
C PHE A 42 -25.94 9.35 -0.97
N LEU A 43 -25.53 9.11 0.27
CA LEU A 43 -24.13 9.30 0.70
C LEU A 43 -23.17 8.38 -0.06
N THR A 44 -23.58 7.12 -0.27
CA THR A 44 -22.79 6.16 -1.07
C THR A 44 -22.65 6.62 -2.51
N ALA A 45 -23.73 7.08 -3.14
CA ALA A 45 -23.71 7.62 -4.50
C ALA A 45 -22.80 8.84 -4.61
N ALA A 46 -22.92 9.79 -3.66
CA ALA A 46 -22.07 10.97 -3.61
C ALA A 46 -20.58 10.61 -3.52
N MET A 47 -20.24 9.65 -2.64
CA MET A 47 -18.87 9.16 -2.49
C MET A 47 -18.33 8.50 -3.78
N LEU A 48 -19.12 7.60 -4.39
CA LEU A 48 -18.72 6.90 -5.62
C LEU A 48 -18.55 7.86 -6.79
N LEU A 49 -19.45 8.83 -6.94
CA LEU A 49 -19.35 9.86 -7.97
C LEU A 49 -18.15 10.80 -7.73
N ALA A 50 -17.89 11.18 -6.48
CA ALA A 50 -16.71 11.98 -6.14
C ALA A 50 -15.40 11.26 -6.50
N LEU A 51 -15.33 9.93 -6.34
CA LEU A 51 -14.20 9.12 -6.78
C LEU A 51 -14.14 9.03 -8.31
N ALA A 52 -15.29 8.84 -8.97
CA ALA A 52 -15.38 8.71 -10.42
C ALA A 52 -14.93 9.98 -11.18
N PHE A 53 -15.21 11.16 -10.61
CA PHE A 53 -14.82 12.45 -11.21
C PHE A 53 -13.41 12.91 -10.83
N ARG A 54 -12.60 12.08 -10.19
CA ARG A 54 -11.19 12.39 -9.93
C ARG A 54 -10.43 12.56 -11.25
N PRO A 55 -9.49 13.53 -11.31
CA PRO A 55 -8.71 13.78 -12.51
C PRO A 55 -7.83 12.57 -12.87
N ALA A 56 -7.63 12.37 -14.17
CA ALA A 56 -6.69 11.39 -14.67
C ALA A 56 -5.26 11.72 -14.24
N ILE A 57 -4.49 10.69 -13.99
CA ILE A 57 -3.07 10.79 -13.63
C ILE A 57 -2.25 10.47 -14.88
N LYS A 58 -1.32 11.35 -15.23
CA LYS A 58 -0.39 11.14 -16.33
C LYS A 58 1.02 11.07 -15.78
N VAL A 59 1.70 10.00 -16.11
CA VAL A 59 3.08 9.75 -15.71
C VAL A 59 3.98 9.98 -16.90
N PHE A 60 4.86 10.96 -16.78
CA PHE A 60 5.94 11.26 -17.72
C PHE A 60 7.28 10.87 -17.12
N ASP A 61 8.29 10.80 -17.94
CA ASP A 61 9.65 10.43 -17.48
C ASP A 61 10.27 11.49 -16.56
N ALA A 62 9.94 12.78 -16.77
CA ALA A 62 10.47 13.89 -15.99
C ALA A 62 9.54 14.37 -14.85
N HIS A 63 8.24 14.18 -14.98
CA HIS A 63 7.25 14.71 -14.04
C HIS A 63 5.98 13.87 -13.97
N LEU A 64 5.22 14.07 -12.90
CA LEU A 64 3.89 13.52 -12.65
C LEU A 64 2.85 14.63 -12.80
N GLU A 65 1.81 14.42 -13.60
CA GLU A 65 0.70 15.34 -13.77
C GLU A 65 -0.57 14.79 -13.10
N ILE A 66 -1.13 15.51 -12.14
CA ILE A 66 -2.37 15.16 -11.45
C ILE A 66 -3.38 16.28 -11.67
N GLY A 67 -4.24 16.11 -12.67
CA GLY A 67 -5.16 17.18 -13.07
C GLY A 67 -4.42 18.43 -13.57
N LYS A 68 -4.37 19.46 -12.75
CA LYS A 68 -3.66 20.74 -13.05
C LYS A 68 -2.30 20.87 -12.35
N LYS A 69 -2.00 19.98 -11.41
CA LYS A 69 -0.75 20.03 -10.63
C LYS A 69 0.31 19.18 -11.32
N ILE A 70 1.46 19.80 -11.58
CA ILE A 70 2.64 19.18 -12.18
C ILE A 70 3.68 19.06 -11.07
N ILE A 71 4.25 17.87 -10.87
CA ILE A 71 5.22 17.55 -9.84
C ILE A 71 6.43 16.92 -10.51
N ALA A 72 7.59 17.54 -10.42
CA ALA A 72 8.82 16.94 -10.93
C ALA A 72 9.27 15.80 -10.00
N TRP A 73 9.81 14.71 -10.55
CA TRP A 73 10.26 13.57 -9.75
C TRP A 73 11.40 13.93 -8.79
N GLN A 74 12.16 14.97 -9.13
CA GLN A 74 13.26 15.47 -8.30
C GLN A 74 12.75 16.14 -7.02
N ASP A 75 11.52 16.68 -7.04
CA ASP A 75 10.90 17.36 -5.89
C ASP A 75 10.24 16.38 -4.92
N VAL A 76 10.11 15.10 -5.31
CA VAL A 76 9.50 14.07 -4.46
C VAL A 76 10.54 13.58 -3.45
N ARG A 77 10.32 13.89 -2.18
CA ARG A 77 11.14 13.47 -1.04
C ARG A 77 10.74 12.09 -0.52
N ARG A 78 9.42 11.80 -0.52
CA ARG A 78 8.90 10.57 0.08
C ARG A 78 7.62 10.11 -0.60
N VAL A 79 7.50 8.78 -0.78
CA VAL A 79 6.34 8.11 -1.33
C VAL A 79 5.84 7.10 -0.31
N ASP A 80 4.74 7.39 0.36
CA ASP A 80 4.13 6.51 1.34
C ASP A 80 2.83 5.91 0.81
N ARG A 81 2.72 4.61 0.89
CA ARG A 81 1.49 3.90 0.59
C ARG A 81 0.61 3.87 1.84
N THR A 82 -0.64 4.24 1.70
CA THR A 82 -1.66 3.91 2.71
C THR A 82 -2.10 2.46 2.51
N GLY A 83 -2.73 1.83 3.51
CA GLY A 83 -3.17 0.43 3.42
C GLY A 83 -4.20 0.12 2.32
N TRP A 84 -4.73 1.15 1.64
CA TRP A 84 -5.76 1.02 0.61
C TRP A 84 -5.16 0.66 -0.75
N ILE A 85 -5.70 -0.38 -1.39
CA ILE A 85 -5.25 -0.85 -2.70
C ILE A 85 -6.19 -0.36 -3.81
N SER A 86 -7.50 -0.35 -3.56
CA SER A 86 -8.50 0.19 -4.49
C SER A 86 -9.63 0.84 -3.68
N PRO A 87 -9.79 2.17 -3.76
CA PRO A 87 -8.96 3.12 -4.48
C PRO A 87 -7.51 3.19 -3.95
N LEU A 88 -6.54 3.34 -4.85
CA LEU A 88 -5.14 3.51 -4.44
C LEU A 88 -4.98 4.91 -3.84
N VAL A 89 -4.49 4.97 -2.61
CA VAL A 89 -4.17 6.21 -1.93
C VAL A 89 -2.67 6.24 -1.62
N VAL A 90 -1.96 7.20 -2.21
CA VAL A 90 -0.52 7.41 -2.02
C VAL A 90 -0.29 8.82 -1.53
N LYS A 91 0.51 8.97 -0.50
CA LYS A 91 0.95 10.25 0.02
C LYS A 91 2.33 10.57 -0.54
N LEU A 92 2.43 11.66 -1.30
CA LEU A 92 3.66 12.18 -1.82
C LEU A 92 4.08 13.39 -0.98
N SER A 93 5.20 13.31 -0.29
CA SER A 93 5.80 14.46 0.41
C SER A 93 6.87 15.07 -0.48
N LEU A 94 6.82 16.36 -0.70
CA LEU A 94 7.77 17.12 -1.50
C LEU A 94 8.86 17.74 -0.62
N TYR A 95 9.93 18.25 -1.23
CA TYR A 95 10.99 18.96 -0.53
C TYR A 95 10.53 20.32 0.03
N ASP A 96 9.50 20.93 -0.55
CA ASP A 96 8.88 22.17 -0.08
C ASP A 96 7.95 21.99 1.12
N ASP A 97 8.05 20.85 1.83
CA ASP A 97 7.15 20.43 2.91
C ASP A 97 5.67 20.34 2.50
N ASP A 98 5.35 20.53 1.21
CA ASP A 98 4.01 20.28 0.67
C ASP A 98 3.73 18.79 0.57
N THR A 99 2.50 18.41 0.90
CA THR A 99 2.04 17.02 0.84
C THR A 99 0.90 16.89 -0.13
N VAL A 100 1.08 16.05 -1.14
CA VAL A 100 0.07 15.76 -2.14
C VAL A 100 -0.49 14.35 -1.92
N VAL A 101 -1.79 14.26 -1.69
CA VAL A 101 -2.49 12.97 -1.59
C VAL A 101 -3.03 12.61 -2.97
N LEU A 102 -2.43 11.59 -3.58
CA LEU A 102 -2.87 11.02 -4.83
C LEU A 102 -3.91 9.95 -4.54
N VAL A 103 -5.12 10.12 -5.08
CA VAL A 103 -6.20 9.13 -4.96
C VAL A 103 -6.57 8.67 -6.37
N TYR A 104 -6.35 7.39 -6.64
CA TYR A 104 -6.65 6.78 -7.93
C TYR A 104 -7.67 5.64 -7.77
N PRO A 105 -8.92 5.85 -8.19
CA PRO A 105 -9.97 4.84 -8.19
C PRO A 105 -9.90 4.01 -9.48
N GLY A 106 -8.92 3.13 -9.56
CA GLY A 106 -8.71 2.22 -10.69
C GLY A 106 -8.93 0.76 -10.32
N GLU A 107 -8.81 -0.10 -11.31
CA GLU A 107 -8.75 -1.56 -11.11
C GLU A 107 -7.48 -1.92 -10.31
N VAL A 108 -7.54 -3.02 -9.58
CA VAL A 108 -6.46 -3.45 -8.67
C VAL A 108 -5.13 -3.59 -9.40
N ASP A 109 -5.13 -4.13 -10.62
CA ASP A 109 -3.90 -4.32 -11.39
C ASP A 109 -3.35 -3.01 -11.93
N CYS A 110 -4.23 -2.08 -12.36
CA CYS A 110 -3.84 -0.73 -12.73
C CYS A 110 -3.28 0.04 -11.53
N CYS A 111 -3.85 -0.14 -10.33
CA CYS A 111 -3.38 0.45 -9.09
C CYS A 111 -1.98 -0.06 -8.72
N LYS A 112 -1.76 -1.38 -8.81
CA LYS A 112 -0.43 -2.00 -8.58
C LYS A 112 0.61 -1.49 -9.58
N HIS A 113 0.22 -1.41 -10.86
CA HIS A 113 1.10 -0.91 -11.92
C HIS A 113 1.47 0.55 -11.70
N LEU A 114 0.48 1.41 -11.40
CA LEU A 114 0.72 2.81 -11.08
C LEU A 114 1.65 2.96 -9.87
N LEU A 115 1.39 2.23 -8.78
CA LEU A 115 2.23 2.27 -7.58
C LEU A 115 3.67 1.84 -7.88
N ARG A 116 3.85 0.77 -8.67
CA ARG A 116 5.17 0.32 -9.10
C ARG A 116 5.88 1.39 -9.93
N THR A 117 5.19 2.01 -10.88
CA THR A 117 5.74 3.07 -11.72
C THR A 117 6.12 4.30 -10.89
N LEU A 118 5.26 4.74 -9.94
CA LEU A 118 5.57 5.85 -9.03
C LEU A 118 6.86 5.57 -8.24
N ARG A 119 7.01 4.36 -7.70
CA ARG A 119 8.20 3.96 -6.96
C ARG A 119 9.45 3.88 -7.84
N GLN A 120 9.32 3.42 -9.09
CA GLN A 120 10.44 3.34 -10.02
C GLN A 120 10.95 4.71 -10.46
N MET A 121 10.03 5.66 -10.70
CA MET A 121 10.40 7.01 -11.14
C MET A 121 10.95 7.89 -10.02
N SER A 122 10.61 7.60 -8.76
CA SER A 122 11.04 8.38 -7.59
C SER A 122 12.42 7.93 -7.08
N THR A 123 13.46 8.05 -7.91
CA THR A 123 14.82 7.53 -7.62
C THR A 123 15.48 8.17 -6.40
N ASN A 124 15.14 9.42 -6.09
CA ASN A 124 15.70 10.18 -4.96
C ASN A 124 14.81 10.14 -3.71
N ALA A 125 13.64 9.49 -3.79
CA ALA A 125 12.68 9.47 -2.71
C ALA A 125 12.86 8.29 -1.74
N LEU A 126 12.37 8.46 -0.53
CA LEU A 126 12.16 7.38 0.42
C LEU A 126 10.85 6.65 0.06
N ILE A 127 10.90 5.36 -0.17
CA ILE A 127 9.75 4.52 -0.48
C ILE A 127 9.31 3.82 0.80
N ASP A 128 8.14 4.16 1.31
CA ASP A 128 7.61 3.63 2.58
C ASP A 128 8.64 3.74 3.74
N GLY A 129 9.46 4.81 3.73
CA GLY A 129 10.51 5.05 4.71
C GLY A 129 11.86 4.36 4.42
N ILE A 130 11.97 3.59 3.35
CA ILE A 130 13.18 2.88 2.94
C ILE A 130 13.85 3.63 1.77
N PRO A 131 15.17 3.85 1.76
CA PRO A 131 15.86 4.44 0.63
C PRO A 131 15.64 3.65 -0.67
N TYR A 132 15.50 4.35 -1.80
CA TYR A 132 15.24 3.75 -3.12
C TYR A 132 16.17 2.57 -3.44
N ARG A 133 17.49 2.74 -3.25
CA ARG A 133 18.49 1.70 -3.54
C ARG A 133 18.30 0.44 -2.70
N GLN A 134 17.95 0.61 -1.42
CA GLN A 134 17.68 -0.51 -0.53
C GLN A 134 16.36 -1.20 -0.88
N TYR A 135 15.35 -0.44 -1.28
CA TYR A 135 14.03 -0.96 -1.66
C TYR A 135 14.11 -1.86 -2.90
N TRP A 136 14.90 -1.47 -3.91
CA TRP A 136 15.04 -2.23 -5.14
C TRP A 136 16.19 -3.23 -5.14
N GLY A 137 16.91 -3.36 -4.01
CA GLY A 137 18.01 -4.32 -3.89
C GLY A 137 19.25 -3.98 -4.72
N GLU A 138 19.36 -2.76 -5.24
CA GLU A 138 20.53 -2.32 -6.02
C GLU A 138 21.82 -2.27 -5.19
N LEU A 139 21.71 -2.23 -3.85
CA LEU A 139 22.85 -2.37 -2.93
C LEU A 139 23.35 -3.81 -2.82
N LEU A 140 22.62 -4.75 -3.37
CA LEU A 140 22.89 -6.16 -3.29
C LEU A 140 23.27 -6.69 -4.69
N GLY A 141 24.28 -6.08 -5.30
CA GLY A 141 25.10 -6.86 -6.22
C GLY A 141 25.50 -8.11 -5.45
N ALA A 142 25.25 -9.29 -6.00
CA ALA A 142 25.37 -10.61 -5.34
C ALA A 142 26.74 -10.91 -4.68
N GLY A 143 27.69 -9.96 -4.73
CA GLY A 143 28.98 -10.01 -4.07
C GLY A 143 29.06 -9.22 -2.75
N GLU A 144 28.27 -8.15 -2.58
CA GLU A 144 28.36 -7.28 -1.39
C GLU A 144 27.34 -7.61 -0.29
N ALA A 145 26.29 -8.35 -0.61
CA ALA A 145 25.34 -8.87 0.37
C ALA A 145 26.00 -9.77 1.44
N LYS A 146 27.20 -10.26 1.14
CA LYS A 146 27.99 -11.12 2.04
C LYS A 146 28.83 -10.33 3.03
N GLN A 147 28.95 -9.00 2.89
CA GLN A 147 29.81 -8.15 3.72
C GLN A 147 29.08 -7.14 4.61
N LEU A 148 27.79 -6.92 4.41
CA LEU A 148 26.97 -6.33 5.45
C LEU A 148 26.65 -7.44 6.45
N SER A 149 27.66 -7.81 7.24
CA SER A 149 27.43 -8.54 8.49
C SER A 149 26.29 -7.81 9.17
N ALA A 150 25.19 -8.54 9.42
CA ALA A 150 24.10 -8.06 10.28
C ALA A 150 24.75 -7.31 11.44
N PRO A 151 24.29 -6.10 11.79
CA PRO A 151 24.85 -5.40 12.91
C PRO A 151 24.84 -6.41 14.06
N ARG A 152 26.04 -6.84 14.46
CA ARG A 152 26.21 -7.69 15.63
C ARG A 152 25.84 -6.83 16.82
N TYR A 153 24.55 -6.64 17.01
CA TYR A 153 24.07 -6.34 18.35
C TYR A 153 24.42 -7.60 19.14
N ARG A 154 25.47 -7.53 19.94
CA ARG A 154 25.68 -8.49 21.00
C ARG A 154 24.46 -8.37 21.91
N VAL A 155 23.45 -9.13 21.62
CA VAL A 155 22.23 -9.23 22.43
C VAL A 155 22.55 -9.97 23.73
N LEU A 156 23.62 -10.75 23.71
CA LEU A 156 24.13 -11.51 24.83
C LEU A 156 25.44 -10.87 25.31
N ARG A 157 25.58 -10.70 26.63
CA ARG A 157 26.86 -10.40 27.26
C ARG A 157 27.78 -11.61 27.08
N PRO A 158 29.11 -11.45 27.04
CA PRO A 158 30.02 -12.58 26.91
C PRO A 158 29.88 -13.60 28.05
N GLU A 159 29.35 -13.18 29.20
CA GLU A 159 29.02 -14.02 30.35
C GLU A 159 27.81 -14.93 30.10
N ASP A 160 26.84 -14.44 29.27
CA ASP A 160 25.62 -15.18 28.94
C ASP A 160 25.86 -16.17 27.79
N GLU A 161 26.93 -16.00 26.97
CA GLU A 161 27.28 -16.92 25.88
C GLU A 161 27.64 -18.32 26.41
N GLU A 162 28.37 -18.41 27.51
CA GLU A 162 28.74 -19.70 28.12
C GLU A 162 27.49 -20.41 28.72
N GLU A 163 26.54 -19.66 29.24
CA GLU A 163 25.32 -20.22 29.81
C GLU A 163 24.36 -20.72 28.71
N VAL A 164 24.27 -20.00 27.58
CA VAL A 164 23.49 -20.42 26.40
C VAL A 164 24.12 -21.66 25.78
N GLU A 165 25.46 -21.76 25.67
CA GLU A 165 26.12 -22.97 25.16
C GLU A 165 25.86 -24.18 26.08
N ARG A 166 25.93 -24.01 27.37
CA ARG A 166 25.59 -25.06 28.35
C ARG A 166 24.14 -25.51 28.21
N LEU A 167 23.20 -24.57 28.09
CA LEU A 167 21.79 -24.89 27.90
C LEU A 167 21.56 -25.58 26.56
N TYR A 168 22.24 -25.16 25.51
CA TYR A 168 22.16 -25.82 24.21
C TYR A 168 22.68 -27.25 24.23
N PHE A 169 23.82 -27.51 24.90
CA PHE A 169 24.34 -28.85 25.11
C PHE A 169 23.43 -29.72 25.98
N LEU A 170 22.84 -29.16 27.03
CA LEU A 170 21.85 -29.85 27.86
C LEU A 170 20.59 -30.22 27.07
N LEU A 171 20.04 -29.30 26.30
CA LEU A 171 18.89 -29.55 25.43
C LEU A 171 19.20 -30.59 24.35
N LYS A 172 20.41 -30.56 23.79
CA LYS A 172 20.84 -31.56 22.80
C LYS A 172 21.06 -32.95 23.43
N THR A 173 21.48 -33.01 24.69
CA THR A 173 21.75 -34.29 25.38
C THR A 173 20.46 -34.87 25.98
N VAL A 174 19.55 -34.04 26.49
CA VAL A 174 18.28 -34.46 27.10
C VAL A 174 17.18 -34.60 26.05
N GLY A 175 17.22 -33.76 25.01
CA GLY A 175 16.30 -33.79 23.87
C GLY A 175 16.84 -34.65 22.74
N HIS A 176 16.98 -35.96 22.95
CA HIS A 176 17.18 -36.91 21.87
C HIS A 176 15.86 -37.06 21.07
N ILE A 177 15.44 -35.95 20.45
CA ILE A 177 14.36 -35.95 19.48
C ILE A 177 15.01 -36.44 18.17
N ASP A 178 15.00 -37.74 17.98
CA ASP A 178 15.34 -38.37 16.72
C ASP A 178 14.22 -37.99 15.72
N PRO A 179 14.48 -37.16 14.70
CA PRO A 179 13.43 -36.76 13.76
C PRO A 179 12.92 -37.87 12.88
N ARG A 180 13.42 -39.12 13.08
CA ARG A 180 13.04 -40.32 12.32
C ARG A 180 11.91 -41.14 12.93
N ASN A 181 11.44 -40.81 14.14
CA ASN A 181 10.48 -41.68 14.83
C ASN A 181 9.08 -41.07 15.04
N SER A 182 8.71 -40.01 14.31
CA SER A 182 7.33 -39.47 14.30
C SER A 182 6.47 -39.91 13.11
N GLY A 183 6.79 -41.07 12.56
CA GLY A 183 6.11 -41.58 11.35
C GLY A 183 5.59 -43.01 11.48
N ASP A 184 5.13 -43.45 12.66
CA ASP A 184 4.34 -44.69 12.71
C ASP A 184 3.59 -44.86 14.03
N GLU A 185 2.40 -44.22 14.12
CA GLU A 185 1.27 -44.75 14.91
C GLU A 185 -0.04 -44.20 14.34
N ARG A 186 -0.70 -45.03 13.57
CA ARG A 186 -2.13 -45.28 13.25
C ARG A 186 -3.14 -44.21 13.67
#